data_962863d9bef7abef8c0ddef65286a612
#
_entry.id   962863d9bef7abef8c0ddef65286a612
#
_cell.length_a   1.000
_cell.length_b   1.000
_cell.length_c   1.000
_cell.angle_alpha   90.00
_cell.angle_beta   90.00
_cell.angle_gamma   90.00
#
_symmetry.space_group_name_H-M   'P 1'
#
loop_
_entity.id
_entity.type
_entity.pdbx_description
1 polymer ?
#
loop_
_entity_poly.entity_id
_entity_poly.type
_entity_poly.pdbx_seq_one_letter_code
_entity_poly.pdbx_strand_id
1 'polypeptide(L)'
;MANVTLRNVRKAYPNGFEAIKGVDVDVADGQFCVLVGPSGCGKSTLLRMVAGLETITGGEIDIGGRIVNQVEPAERDIAMVFQNYALYPHMSVYDNMAYGLRNRGMAKPEIDTRVQEAARILELGAMLDRKPGQLSGGQRQRVAMGRAIVRQPKVFLFDEPLSNLDAKLRIAMRVEIRKLQRRLSTTSIYVTHDQLEAMTLADVLVVMNGGQVEQVGNPLDIYQKPATTFVASFIGAPPMNLMPLRSDEIRSQLGGGTGEAGLVGIRPEDFEISNEAIAGGVALALTVEAIERVGAETFIYGARKNGGQAIAGNPGELPPGDVIVRIPGVVAPAIGERIRAIAPRDKLHLFSADGRKRIEL
;
A
#
# COMPACT_ATOMS: atom_id res chain seq x y z
N MET A 1 -4.25 -9.67 22.80
CA MET A 1 -4.11 -8.92 21.56
C MET A 1 -5.17 -7.85 21.57
N ALA A 2 -5.17 -6.89 20.69
CA ALA A 2 -6.09 -5.77 20.78
C ALA A 2 -6.51 -5.29 19.38
N ASN A 3 -7.77 -4.97 19.19
CA ASN A 3 -8.23 -4.20 18.05
C ASN A 3 -7.72 -2.76 18.13
N VAL A 4 -7.67 -2.08 16.99
CA VAL A 4 -7.38 -0.63 16.92
C VAL A 4 -8.51 0.05 16.14
N THR A 5 -9.13 1.06 16.77
CA THR A 5 -10.20 1.83 16.14
C THR A 5 -9.84 3.30 16.12
N LEU A 6 -9.92 3.90 14.96
CA LEU A 6 -9.76 5.34 14.71
C LEU A 6 -11.13 5.92 14.37
N ARG A 7 -11.57 6.96 15.11
CA ARG A 7 -12.86 7.61 14.88
C ARG A 7 -12.68 9.09 14.67
N ASN A 8 -13.00 9.55 13.45
CA ASN A 8 -12.89 10.94 13.02
C ASN A 8 -11.56 11.60 13.43
N VAL A 9 -10.46 10.83 13.34
CA VAL A 9 -9.13 11.29 13.78
C VAL A 9 -8.67 12.44 12.91
N ARG A 10 -8.25 13.54 13.54
CA ARG A 10 -7.81 14.77 12.88
C ARG A 10 -6.46 15.23 13.39
N LYS A 11 -5.68 15.84 12.50
CA LYS A 11 -4.44 16.52 12.83
C LYS A 11 -4.31 17.81 12.05
N ALA A 12 -4.40 18.91 12.75
CA ALA A 12 -4.04 20.23 12.24
C ALA A 12 -2.79 20.75 12.98
N TYR A 13 -1.86 21.32 12.23
CA TYR A 13 -0.66 21.94 12.78
C TYR A 13 -0.92 23.45 13.05
N PRO A 14 -0.12 24.10 13.92
CA PRO A 14 -0.31 25.52 14.26
C PRO A 14 -0.27 26.48 13.07
N ASN A 15 0.38 26.07 11.96
CA ASN A 15 0.42 26.84 10.71
C ASN A 15 -0.84 26.69 9.84
N GLY A 16 -1.89 26.04 10.35
CA GLY A 16 -3.15 25.79 9.64
C GLY A 16 -3.14 24.58 8.67
N PHE A 17 -2.03 23.90 8.51
CA PHE A 17 -1.98 22.71 7.65
C PHE A 17 -2.68 21.52 8.30
N GLU A 18 -3.74 21.01 7.67
CA GLU A 18 -4.43 19.79 8.07
C GLU A 18 -3.78 18.56 7.44
N ALA A 19 -3.00 17.83 8.21
CA ALA A 19 -2.33 16.61 7.77
C ALA A 19 -3.26 15.40 7.74
N ILE A 20 -4.26 15.36 8.65
CA ILE A 20 -5.29 14.31 8.74
C ILE A 20 -6.65 14.99 8.93
N LYS A 21 -7.62 14.61 8.08
CA LYS A 21 -8.89 15.34 7.88
C LYS A 21 -10.13 14.54 8.29
N GLY A 22 -10.07 13.81 9.39
CA GLY A 22 -11.19 12.97 9.85
C GLY A 22 -11.09 11.56 9.25
N VAL A 23 -10.21 10.77 9.81
CA VAL A 23 -9.96 9.38 9.39
C VAL A 23 -10.69 8.43 10.30
N ASP A 24 -11.46 7.52 9.68
CA ASP A 24 -12.13 6.39 10.32
C ASP A 24 -11.54 5.09 9.81
N VAL A 25 -10.99 4.26 10.70
CA VAL A 25 -10.41 2.95 10.38
C VAL A 25 -10.63 2.00 11.54
N ASP A 26 -11.13 0.80 11.24
CA ASP A 26 -11.25 -0.30 12.19
C ASP A 26 -10.31 -1.43 11.79
N VAL A 27 -9.42 -1.82 12.71
CA VAL A 27 -8.51 -2.94 12.57
C VAL A 27 -8.86 -3.98 13.63
N ALA A 28 -9.38 -5.12 13.22
CA ALA A 28 -9.76 -6.18 14.15
C ALA A 28 -8.52 -6.83 14.80
N ASP A 29 -8.74 -7.49 15.92
CA ASP A 29 -7.68 -8.22 16.62
C ASP A 29 -7.00 -9.25 15.71
N GLY A 30 -5.68 -9.21 15.68
CA GLY A 30 -4.84 -10.09 14.86
C GLY A 30 -4.77 -9.73 13.37
N GLN A 31 -5.47 -8.71 12.88
CA GLN A 31 -5.40 -8.27 11.49
C GLN A 31 -4.09 -7.54 11.16
N PHE A 32 -3.69 -7.67 9.90
CA PHE A 32 -2.60 -6.89 9.29
C PHE A 32 -3.21 -5.76 8.44
N CYS A 33 -3.24 -4.57 8.98
CA CYS A 33 -3.70 -3.36 8.29
C CYS A 33 -2.53 -2.68 7.59
N VAL A 34 -2.69 -2.35 6.30
CA VAL A 34 -1.67 -1.59 5.56
C VAL A 34 -2.23 -0.24 5.14
N LEU A 35 -1.53 0.82 5.51
CA LEU A 35 -1.79 2.19 5.05
C LEU A 35 -0.92 2.46 3.81
N VAL A 36 -1.54 2.76 2.68
CA VAL A 36 -0.85 3.03 1.42
C VAL A 36 -1.34 4.35 0.82
N GLY A 37 -0.51 5.01 0.04
CA GLY A 37 -0.84 6.28 -0.62
C GLY A 37 0.41 7.05 -1.04
N PRO A 38 0.27 8.16 -1.77
CA PRO A 38 1.38 9.01 -2.21
C PRO A 38 2.21 9.56 -1.04
N SER A 39 3.43 9.99 -1.33
CA SER A 39 4.25 10.69 -0.33
C SER A 39 3.54 11.94 0.18
N GLY A 40 3.60 12.18 1.49
CA GLY A 40 2.98 13.34 2.12
C GLY A 40 1.46 13.23 2.35
N CYS A 41 0.78 12.12 2.03
CA CYS A 41 -0.66 11.98 2.27
C CYS A 41 -1.07 11.72 3.73
N GLY A 42 -0.13 11.68 4.70
CA GLY A 42 -0.43 11.59 6.12
C GLY A 42 -0.23 10.21 6.78
N LYS A 43 0.19 9.16 6.06
CA LYS A 43 0.35 7.77 6.59
C LYS A 43 1.21 7.70 7.85
N SER A 44 2.46 8.17 7.78
CA SER A 44 3.38 8.16 8.93
C SER A 44 2.90 9.06 10.07
N THR A 45 2.21 10.16 9.76
CA THR A 45 1.58 11.03 10.77
C THR A 45 0.50 10.23 11.52
N LEU A 46 -0.39 9.54 10.79
CA LEU A 46 -1.44 8.72 11.38
C LEU A 46 -0.84 7.60 12.25
N LEU A 47 0.18 6.89 11.74
CA LEU A 47 0.88 5.86 12.50
C LEU A 47 1.50 6.39 13.79
N ARG A 48 2.15 7.57 13.72
CA ARG A 48 2.76 8.23 14.90
C ARG A 48 1.71 8.70 15.91
N MET A 49 0.52 9.09 15.46
CA MET A 49 -0.59 9.41 16.36
C MET A 49 -1.09 8.16 17.10
N VAL A 50 -1.20 7.00 16.42
CA VAL A 50 -1.49 5.72 17.09
C VAL A 50 -0.39 5.37 18.09
N ALA A 51 0.88 5.63 17.75
CA ALA A 51 2.02 5.42 18.64
C ALA A 51 2.07 6.39 19.84
N GLY A 52 1.34 7.50 19.81
CA GLY A 52 1.43 8.58 20.80
C GLY A 52 2.67 9.46 20.64
N LEU A 53 3.39 9.33 19.52
CA LEU A 53 4.54 10.16 19.17
C LEU A 53 4.13 11.49 18.52
N GLU A 54 2.86 11.59 18.14
CA GLU A 54 2.23 12.78 17.61
C GLU A 54 0.83 12.92 18.23
N THR A 55 0.44 14.13 18.59
CA THR A 55 -0.87 14.41 19.20
C THR A 55 -1.95 14.56 18.14
N ILE A 56 -3.14 14.05 18.41
CA ILE A 56 -4.33 14.34 17.60
C ILE A 56 -4.90 15.71 17.97
N THR A 57 -5.59 16.37 17.04
CA THR A 57 -6.32 17.62 17.31
C THR A 57 -7.83 17.42 17.37
N GLY A 58 -8.32 16.24 17.02
CA GLY A 58 -9.72 15.85 17.10
C GLY A 58 -9.91 14.34 16.89
N GLY A 59 -11.07 13.85 17.27
CA GLY A 59 -11.41 12.43 17.18
C GLY A 59 -10.87 11.59 18.33
N GLU A 60 -10.89 10.27 18.13
CA GLU A 60 -10.52 9.29 19.15
C GLU A 60 -9.68 8.15 18.55
N ILE A 61 -8.69 7.69 19.31
CA ILE A 61 -7.92 6.48 19.05
C ILE A 61 -8.16 5.51 20.21
N ASP A 62 -8.71 4.35 19.88
CA ASP A 62 -8.94 3.25 20.82
C ASP A 62 -7.99 2.09 20.53
N ILE A 63 -7.38 1.52 21.56
CA ILE A 63 -6.57 0.30 21.49
C ILE A 63 -7.10 -0.70 22.53
N GLY A 64 -7.74 -1.74 22.05
CA GLY A 64 -8.28 -2.81 22.92
C GLY A 64 -9.34 -2.34 23.89
N GLY A 65 -10.24 -1.42 23.49
CA GLY A 65 -11.30 -0.86 24.30
C GLY A 65 -10.86 0.28 25.22
N ARG A 66 -9.62 0.77 25.08
CA ARG A 66 -9.09 1.91 25.85
C ARG A 66 -8.79 3.09 24.91
N ILE A 67 -9.43 4.23 25.16
CA ILE A 67 -9.09 5.49 24.49
C ILE A 67 -7.68 5.92 24.93
N VAL A 68 -6.78 6.13 23.96
CA VAL A 68 -5.35 6.40 24.21
C VAL A 68 -4.90 7.81 23.85
N ASN A 69 -5.81 8.73 23.57
CA ASN A 69 -5.50 10.09 23.13
C ASN A 69 -4.47 10.82 24.03
N GLN A 70 -4.62 10.65 25.36
CA GLN A 70 -3.79 11.29 26.39
C GLN A 70 -2.82 10.30 27.07
N VAL A 71 -2.72 9.07 26.53
CA VAL A 71 -1.84 8.04 27.10
C VAL A 71 -0.44 8.18 26.49
N GLU A 72 0.57 8.20 27.34
CA GLU A 72 1.98 8.26 26.93
C GLU A 72 2.38 7.06 26.07
N PRO A 73 3.28 7.22 25.09
CA PRO A 73 3.70 6.14 24.17
C PRO A 73 4.14 4.87 24.88
N ALA A 74 4.83 4.99 26.01
CA ALA A 74 5.34 3.85 26.78
C ALA A 74 4.24 2.99 27.41
N GLU A 75 3.05 3.57 27.62
CA GLU A 75 1.90 2.95 28.31
C GLU A 75 0.82 2.44 27.34
N ARG A 76 1.00 2.60 26.02
CA ARG A 76 0.03 2.15 25.00
C ARG A 76 0.15 0.67 24.66
N ASP A 77 1.08 -0.08 25.26
CA ASP A 77 1.36 -1.49 24.96
C ASP A 77 1.61 -1.76 23.46
N ILE A 78 2.28 -0.83 22.80
CA ILE A 78 2.65 -0.93 21.39
C ILE A 78 4.16 -1.11 21.22
N ALA A 79 4.58 -1.64 20.07
CA ALA A 79 5.96 -1.59 19.62
C ALA A 79 6.03 -1.06 18.19
N MET A 80 7.00 -0.19 17.93
CA MET A 80 7.19 0.45 16.63
C MET A 80 8.54 0.07 16.03
N VAL A 81 8.51 -0.31 14.75
CA VAL A 81 9.68 -0.52 13.89
C VAL A 81 9.79 0.69 12.96
N PHE A 82 10.88 1.44 13.08
CA PHE A 82 11.11 2.65 12.31
C PHE A 82 11.83 2.36 10.99
N GLN A 83 11.64 3.22 10.01
CA GLN A 83 12.24 3.17 8.68
C GLN A 83 13.79 3.06 8.71
N ASN A 84 14.45 3.72 9.66
CA ASN A 84 15.92 3.71 9.83
C ASN A 84 16.40 2.68 10.85
N TYR A 85 15.54 1.70 11.22
CA TYR A 85 15.77 0.65 12.21
C TYR A 85 16.00 1.16 13.64
N ALA A 86 16.47 2.39 13.83
CA ALA A 86 16.77 3.05 15.11
C ALA A 86 17.62 2.18 16.09
N LEU A 87 18.56 1.40 15.55
CA LEU A 87 19.46 0.57 16.35
C LEU A 87 20.52 1.41 17.06
N TYR A 88 20.87 1.05 18.28
CA TYR A 88 21.98 1.65 19.03
C TYR A 88 23.29 1.07 18.51
N PRO A 89 24.13 1.86 17.80
CA PRO A 89 25.28 1.32 17.06
C PRO A 89 26.42 0.81 17.96
N HIS A 90 26.49 1.29 19.19
CA HIS A 90 27.49 0.90 20.19
C HIS A 90 27.11 -0.36 20.96
N MET A 91 25.83 -0.77 20.93
CA MET A 91 25.33 -1.95 21.63
C MET A 91 25.40 -3.19 20.73
N SER A 92 25.56 -4.38 21.37
CA SER A 92 25.41 -5.67 20.69
C SER A 92 23.95 -5.89 20.21
N VAL A 93 23.73 -6.91 19.38
CA VAL A 93 22.37 -7.36 19.00
C VAL A 93 21.57 -7.73 20.24
N TYR A 94 22.17 -8.50 21.15
CA TYR A 94 21.56 -8.86 22.43
C TYR A 94 21.14 -7.61 23.21
N ASP A 95 22.07 -6.66 23.41
CA ASP A 95 21.78 -5.44 24.16
C ASP A 95 20.74 -4.55 23.51
N ASN A 96 20.75 -4.44 22.19
CA ASN A 96 19.69 -3.75 21.45
C ASN A 96 18.32 -4.34 21.77
N MET A 97 18.18 -5.67 21.77
CA MET A 97 16.92 -6.34 22.07
C MET A 97 16.54 -6.20 23.55
N ALA A 98 17.50 -6.37 24.45
CA ALA A 98 17.29 -6.34 25.90
C ALA A 98 17.01 -4.94 26.47
N TYR A 99 17.43 -3.88 25.78
CA TYR A 99 17.41 -2.51 26.30
C TYR A 99 16.04 -2.06 26.84
N GLY A 100 14.99 -2.26 26.04
CA GLY A 100 13.63 -1.86 26.44
C GLY A 100 13.08 -2.64 27.64
N LEU A 101 13.51 -3.88 27.82
CA LEU A 101 13.13 -4.73 28.96
C LEU A 101 13.87 -4.33 30.24
N ARG A 102 15.17 -3.99 30.13
CA ARG A 102 15.97 -3.46 31.23
C ARG A 102 15.37 -2.15 31.77
N ASN A 103 14.98 -1.24 30.87
CA ASN A 103 14.37 0.04 31.27
C ASN A 103 13.02 -0.12 31.99
N ARG A 104 12.34 -1.26 31.78
CA ARG A 104 11.12 -1.63 32.52
C ARG A 104 11.40 -2.35 33.84
N GLY A 105 12.69 -2.49 34.24
CA GLY A 105 13.06 -3.17 35.48
C GLY A 105 12.89 -4.68 35.48
N MET A 106 12.80 -5.31 34.29
CA MET A 106 12.64 -6.76 34.18
C MET A 106 13.89 -7.51 34.68
N ALA A 107 13.69 -8.64 35.34
CA ALA A 107 14.80 -9.46 35.87
C ALA A 107 15.63 -10.08 34.73
N LYS A 108 16.96 -10.13 34.91
CA LYS A 108 17.90 -10.62 33.89
C LYS A 108 17.52 -12.00 33.32
N PRO A 109 17.15 -13.02 34.12
CA PRO A 109 16.78 -14.35 33.58
C PRO A 109 15.59 -14.29 32.64
N GLU A 110 14.60 -13.43 32.91
CA GLU A 110 13.43 -13.24 32.05
C GLU A 110 13.81 -12.52 30.74
N ILE A 111 14.71 -11.52 30.84
CA ILE A 111 15.26 -10.85 29.65
C ILE A 111 15.98 -11.85 28.76
N ASP A 112 16.86 -12.68 29.34
CA ASP A 112 17.61 -13.70 28.61
C ASP A 112 16.66 -14.66 27.88
N THR A 113 15.62 -15.15 28.56
CA THR A 113 14.60 -16.03 27.94
C THR A 113 13.92 -15.37 26.75
N ARG A 114 13.42 -14.15 26.91
CA ARG A 114 12.70 -13.42 25.83
C ARG A 114 13.62 -13.07 24.65
N VAL A 115 14.86 -12.68 24.92
CA VAL A 115 15.83 -12.36 23.86
C VAL A 115 16.21 -13.62 23.09
N GLN A 116 16.47 -14.76 23.77
CA GLN A 116 16.79 -16.03 23.10
C GLN A 116 15.61 -16.54 22.26
N GLU A 117 14.39 -16.42 22.76
CA GLU A 117 13.21 -16.81 22.01
C GLU A 117 13.04 -15.95 20.74
N ALA A 118 13.13 -14.62 20.85
CA ALA A 118 13.06 -13.72 19.72
C ALA A 118 14.22 -13.94 18.72
N ALA A 119 15.45 -14.20 19.23
CA ALA A 119 16.59 -14.52 18.39
C ALA A 119 16.39 -15.83 17.62
N ARG A 120 15.77 -16.84 18.23
CA ARG A 120 15.41 -18.10 17.57
C ARG A 120 14.35 -17.88 16.48
N ILE A 121 13.32 -17.08 16.75
CA ILE A 121 12.26 -16.76 15.78
C ILE A 121 12.82 -16.04 14.55
N LEU A 122 13.80 -15.14 14.77
CA LEU A 122 14.36 -14.26 13.74
C LEU A 122 15.69 -14.78 13.16
N GLU A 123 16.14 -15.99 13.56
CA GLU A 123 17.40 -16.59 13.12
C GLU A 123 18.64 -15.71 13.42
N LEU A 124 18.65 -15.06 14.58
CA LEU A 124 19.72 -14.17 15.04
C LEU A 124 20.66 -14.80 16.07
N GLY A 125 20.46 -16.06 16.46
CA GLY A 125 21.19 -16.70 17.56
C GLY A 125 22.71 -16.59 17.46
N ALA A 126 23.29 -16.84 16.27
CA ALA A 126 24.73 -16.73 16.03
C ALA A 126 25.28 -15.28 15.95
N MET A 127 24.41 -14.28 16.09
CA MET A 127 24.76 -12.88 15.87
C MET A 127 24.55 -12.01 17.12
N LEU A 128 24.13 -12.59 18.24
CA LEU A 128 23.77 -11.85 19.46
C LEU A 128 24.89 -10.95 19.98
N ASP A 129 26.16 -11.35 19.83
CA ASP A 129 27.32 -10.59 20.26
C ASP A 129 27.80 -9.54 19.25
N ARG A 130 27.28 -9.56 18.01
CA ARG A 130 27.66 -8.61 16.97
C ARG A 130 27.06 -7.23 17.20
N LYS A 131 27.73 -6.20 16.66
CA LYS A 131 27.20 -4.82 16.61
C LYS A 131 26.51 -4.55 15.28
N PRO A 132 25.57 -3.58 15.22
CA PRO A 132 24.82 -3.24 14.00
C PRO A 132 25.70 -2.98 12.75
N GLY A 133 26.89 -2.39 12.91
CA GLY A 133 27.83 -2.16 11.81
C GLY A 133 28.38 -3.44 11.15
N GLN A 134 28.28 -4.58 11.82
CA GLN A 134 28.75 -5.89 11.35
C GLN A 134 27.63 -6.72 10.67
N LEU A 135 26.44 -6.12 10.50
CA LEU A 135 25.24 -6.78 10.01
C LEU A 135 24.87 -6.29 8.61
N SER A 136 24.27 -7.17 7.81
CA SER A 136 23.61 -6.79 6.56
C SER A 136 22.33 -5.97 6.83
N GLY A 137 21.79 -5.31 5.80
CA GLY A 137 20.53 -4.57 5.91
C GLY A 137 19.38 -5.41 6.48
N GLY A 138 19.15 -6.61 5.93
CA GLY A 138 18.11 -7.52 6.44
C GLY A 138 18.37 -8.03 7.86
N GLN A 139 19.62 -8.23 8.24
CA GLN A 139 19.96 -8.60 9.63
C GLN A 139 19.67 -7.44 10.58
N ARG A 140 20.02 -6.20 10.21
CA ARG A 140 19.65 -5.01 11.01
C ARG A 140 18.14 -4.88 11.17
N GLN A 141 17.39 -5.13 10.12
CA GLN A 141 15.93 -5.11 10.18
C GLN A 141 15.38 -6.20 11.12
N ARG A 142 15.89 -7.44 11.04
CA ARG A 142 15.51 -8.52 11.97
C ARG A 142 15.82 -8.12 13.43
N VAL A 143 16.93 -7.44 13.69
CA VAL A 143 17.24 -6.91 15.04
C VAL A 143 16.23 -5.86 15.48
N ALA A 144 15.82 -4.93 14.59
CA ALA A 144 14.79 -3.95 14.90
C ALA A 144 13.44 -4.61 15.22
N MET A 145 13.08 -5.66 14.47
CA MET A 145 11.91 -6.48 14.77
C MET A 145 12.05 -7.21 16.11
N GLY A 146 13.24 -7.74 16.43
CA GLY A 146 13.52 -8.39 17.70
C GLY A 146 13.30 -7.45 18.89
N ARG A 147 13.75 -6.19 18.78
CA ARG A 147 13.48 -5.16 19.80
C ARG A 147 12.00 -4.94 20.06
N ALA A 148 11.18 -5.09 19.02
CA ALA A 148 9.73 -4.97 19.13
C ALA A 148 9.10 -6.22 19.74
N ILE A 149 9.49 -7.41 19.27
CA ILE A 149 8.92 -8.71 19.68
C ILE A 149 9.16 -9.01 21.16
N VAL A 150 10.37 -8.78 21.69
CA VAL A 150 10.71 -9.06 23.09
C VAL A 150 9.80 -8.34 24.08
N ARG A 151 9.16 -7.24 23.66
CA ARG A 151 8.23 -6.46 24.48
C ARG A 151 6.84 -7.11 24.57
N GLN A 152 6.53 -8.07 23.69
CA GLN A 152 5.23 -8.72 23.59
C GLN A 152 4.08 -7.69 23.51
N PRO A 153 4.09 -6.78 22.53
CA PRO A 153 3.12 -5.70 22.45
C PRO A 153 1.74 -6.23 22.03
N LYS A 154 0.70 -5.47 22.36
CA LYS A 154 -0.66 -5.72 21.86
C LYS A 154 -0.82 -5.35 20.40
N VAL A 155 -0.08 -4.35 19.93
CA VAL A 155 -0.11 -3.86 18.53
C VAL A 155 1.30 -3.60 18.03
N PHE A 156 1.60 -4.07 16.82
CA PHE A 156 2.82 -3.72 16.08
C PHE A 156 2.56 -2.57 15.12
N LEU A 157 3.47 -1.62 15.08
CA LEU A 157 3.47 -0.49 14.16
C LEU A 157 4.75 -0.52 13.31
N PHE A 158 4.60 -0.43 11.99
CA PHE A 158 5.70 -0.46 11.03
C PHE A 158 5.69 0.79 10.17
N ASP A 159 6.70 1.68 10.30
CA ASP A 159 6.85 2.90 9.50
C ASP A 159 7.86 2.64 8.36
N GLU A 160 7.38 2.25 7.19
CA GLU A 160 8.17 1.93 5.98
C GLU A 160 9.40 1.04 6.24
N PRO A 161 9.26 -0.12 6.90
CA PRO A 161 10.42 -0.86 7.38
C PRO A 161 11.29 -1.47 6.27
N LEU A 162 10.78 -1.59 5.03
CA LEU A 162 11.48 -2.21 3.90
C LEU A 162 12.09 -1.21 2.91
N SER A 163 11.84 0.09 3.08
CA SER A 163 12.22 1.13 2.10
C SER A 163 13.72 1.22 1.83
N ASN A 164 14.56 0.90 2.84
CA ASN A 164 16.02 0.98 2.76
C ASN A 164 16.70 -0.33 2.31
N LEU A 165 15.93 -1.30 1.79
CA LEU A 165 16.45 -2.58 1.32
C LEU A 165 16.46 -2.65 -0.21
N ASP A 166 17.43 -3.42 -0.75
CA ASP A 166 17.43 -3.78 -2.16
C ASP A 166 16.22 -4.65 -2.53
N ALA A 167 15.87 -4.74 -3.82
CA ALA A 167 14.66 -5.40 -4.30
C ALA A 167 14.59 -6.89 -3.89
N LYS A 168 15.70 -7.63 -3.99
CA LYS A 168 15.74 -9.06 -3.66
C LYS A 168 15.50 -9.29 -2.17
N LEU A 169 16.16 -8.49 -1.33
CA LEU A 169 16.04 -8.58 0.12
C LEU A 169 14.65 -8.12 0.58
N ARG A 170 14.06 -7.10 -0.07
CA ARG A 170 12.71 -6.62 0.20
C ARG A 170 11.67 -7.73 0.01
N ILE A 171 11.76 -8.50 -1.10
CA ILE A 171 10.88 -9.66 -1.35
C ILE A 171 11.01 -10.69 -0.22
N ALA A 172 12.22 -11.08 0.15
CA ALA A 172 12.44 -12.05 1.21
C ALA A 172 11.88 -11.56 2.57
N MET A 173 12.17 -10.31 2.93
CA MET A 173 11.75 -9.73 4.21
C MET A 173 10.24 -9.52 4.31
N ARG A 174 9.56 -9.23 3.20
CA ARG A 174 8.09 -9.16 3.15
C ARG A 174 7.46 -10.49 3.54
N VAL A 175 7.96 -11.60 2.99
CA VAL A 175 7.50 -12.95 3.35
C VAL A 175 7.77 -13.23 4.84
N GLU A 176 8.93 -12.84 5.35
CA GLU A 176 9.29 -13.04 6.77
C GLU A 176 8.39 -12.23 7.72
N ILE A 177 8.10 -10.96 7.40
CA ILE A 177 7.17 -10.14 8.19
C ILE A 177 5.79 -10.79 8.26
N ARG A 178 5.28 -11.30 7.11
CA ARG A 178 3.96 -11.95 7.10
C ARG A 178 3.95 -13.26 7.90
N LYS A 179 4.98 -14.09 7.78
CA LYS A 179 5.13 -15.30 8.58
C LYS A 179 5.19 -14.99 10.08
N LEU A 180 5.97 -13.97 10.45
CA LEU A 180 6.11 -13.53 11.82
C LEU A 180 4.77 -13.07 12.40
N GLN A 181 4.06 -12.21 11.70
CA GLN A 181 2.75 -11.70 12.15
C GLN A 181 1.75 -12.85 12.36
N ARG A 182 1.70 -13.82 11.42
CA ARG A 182 0.84 -14.99 11.57
C ARG A 182 1.21 -15.84 12.78
N ARG A 183 2.51 -16.01 13.07
CA ARG A 183 2.99 -16.76 14.25
C ARG A 183 2.62 -16.06 15.55
N LEU A 184 2.73 -14.74 15.59
CA LEU A 184 2.44 -13.94 16.77
C LEU A 184 0.95 -13.62 16.91
N SER A 185 0.19 -13.72 15.82
CA SER A 185 -1.23 -13.33 15.71
C SER A 185 -1.52 -11.91 16.22
N THR A 186 -0.50 -11.03 16.26
CA THR A 186 -0.62 -9.69 16.84
C THR A 186 -1.15 -8.72 15.79
N THR A 187 -2.09 -7.86 16.19
CA THR A 187 -2.61 -6.76 15.36
C THR A 187 -1.46 -5.88 14.88
N SER A 188 -1.43 -5.58 13.59
CA SER A 188 -0.33 -4.86 12.98
C SER A 188 -0.84 -3.73 12.08
N ILE A 189 -0.23 -2.55 12.19
CA ILE A 189 -0.45 -1.44 11.26
C ILE A 189 0.88 -1.14 10.56
N TYR A 190 0.86 -1.21 9.25
CA TYR A 190 2.04 -1.11 8.39
C TYR A 190 1.87 0.06 7.41
N VAL A 191 2.85 0.93 7.33
CA VAL A 191 2.91 2.03 6.36
C VAL A 191 3.85 1.67 5.24
N THR A 192 3.42 1.88 4.01
CA THR A 192 4.25 1.75 2.82
C THR A 192 3.80 2.71 1.70
N HIS A 193 4.70 2.99 0.78
CA HIS A 193 4.38 3.59 -0.51
C HIS A 193 4.45 2.55 -1.66
N ASP A 194 4.88 1.32 -1.37
CA ASP A 194 4.98 0.21 -2.32
C ASP A 194 3.65 -0.54 -2.42
N GLN A 195 3.02 -0.49 -3.60
CA GLN A 195 1.73 -1.13 -3.85
C GLN A 195 1.81 -2.65 -3.74
N LEU A 196 2.94 -3.27 -4.13
CA LEU A 196 3.12 -4.71 -4.07
C LEU A 196 3.21 -5.19 -2.61
N GLU A 197 3.86 -4.40 -1.73
CA GLU A 197 3.82 -4.66 -0.30
C GLU A 197 2.40 -4.59 0.23
N ALA A 198 1.68 -3.52 -0.12
CA ALA A 198 0.31 -3.30 0.30
C ALA A 198 -0.62 -4.44 -0.11
N MET A 199 -0.58 -4.84 -1.38
CA MET A 199 -1.42 -5.91 -1.93
C MET A 199 -1.11 -7.30 -1.36
N THR A 200 0.15 -7.55 -0.96
CA THR A 200 0.58 -8.90 -0.53
C THR A 200 0.59 -9.10 0.98
N LEU A 201 0.73 -8.03 1.76
CA LEU A 201 0.78 -8.10 3.22
C LEU A 201 -0.59 -7.91 3.88
N ALA A 202 -1.46 -7.07 3.32
CA ALA A 202 -2.67 -6.63 3.98
C ALA A 202 -3.75 -7.73 4.09
N ASP A 203 -4.38 -7.82 5.26
CA ASP A 203 -5.73 -8.37 5.42
C ASP A 203 -6.75 -7.25 5.16
N VAL A 204 -6.41 -6.02 5.62
CA VAL A 204 -7.16 -4.78 5.37
C VAL A 204 -6.22 -3.75 4.79
N LEU A 205 -6.56 -3.23 3.63
CA LEU A 205 -5.83 -2.17 2.93
C LEU A 205 -6.59 -0.85 3.11
N VAL A 206 -5.88 0.20 3.51
CA VAL A 206 -6.38 1.56 3.65
C VAL A 206 -5.65 2.44 2.65
N VAL A 207 -6.35 2.90 1.62
CA VAL A 207 -5.80 3.81 0.62
C VAL A 207 -6.04 5.24 1.07
N MET A 208 -4.95 5.99 1.23
CA MET A 208 -4.97 7.38 1.72
C MET A 208 -4.56 8.37 0.64
N ASN A 209 -5.21 9.52 0.63
CA ASN A 209 -4.89 10.63 -0.26
C ASN A 209 -5.17 11.96 0.45
N GLY A 210 -4.21 12.90 0.43
CA GLY A 210 -4.39 14.27 0.94
C GLY A 210 -4.93 14.38 2.36
N GLY A 211 -4.58 13.44 3.25
CA GLY A 211 -5.02 13.40 4.65
C GLY A 211 -6.38 12.72 4.88
N GLN A 212 -6.95 12.09 3.86
CA GLN A 212 -8.23 11.40 3.92
C GLN A 212 -8.08 9.92 3.52
N VAL A 213 -9.05 9.11 3.90
CA VAL A 213 -9.19 7.73 3.42
C VAL A 213 -10.05 7.74 2.15
N GLU A 214 -9.51 7.22 1.06
CA GLU A 214 -10.22 7.07 -0.22
C GLU A 214 -11.02 5.76 -0.25
N GLN A 215 -10.42 4.68 0.24
CA GLN A 215 -11.07 3.37 0.28
C GLN A 215 -10.42 2.49 1.35
N VAL A 216 -11.25 1.66 2.02
CA VAL A 216 -10.81 0.60 2.94
C VAL A 216 -11.43 -0.71 2.50
N GLY A 217 -10.67 -1.80 2.52
CA GLY A 217 -11.20 -3.13 2.19
C GLY A 217 -10.12 -4.20 2.04
N ASN A 218 -10.53 -5.36 1.57
CA ASN A 218 -9.59 -6.39 1.15
C ASN A 218 -8.80 -5.91 -0.08
N PRO A 219 -7.49 -6.20 -0.19
CA PRO A 219 -6.69 -5.75 -1.33
C PRO A 219 -7.26 -6.12 -2.70
N LEU A 220 -7.73 -7.34 -2.88
CA LEU A 220 -8.30 -7.79 -4.16
C LEU A 220 -9.62 -7.08 -4.48
N ASP A 221 -10.46 -6.82 -3.48
CA ASP A 221 -11.72 -6.08 -3.69
C ASP A 221 -11.43 -4.63 -4.12
N ILE A 222 -10.43 -3.97 -3.49
CA ILE A 222 -10.00 -2.62 -3.88
C ILE A 222 -9.47 -2.60 -5.31
N TYR A 223 -8.67 -3.61 -5.68
CA TYR A 223 -8.16 -3.74 -7.05
C TYR A 223 -9.27 -3.93 -8.07
N GLN A 224 -10.21 -4.84 -7.80
CA GLN A 224 -11.31 -5.20 -8.71
C GLN A 224 -12.43 -4.16 -8.72
N LYS A 225 -12.65 -3.47 -7.59
CA LYS A 225 -13.74 -2.50 -7.43
C LYS A 225 -13.25 -1.20 -6.81
N PRO A 226 -12.36 -0.46 -7.50
CA PRO A 226 -11.89 0.83 -6.98
C PRO A 226 -13.05 1.81 -6.86
N ALA A 227 -13.15 2.50 -5.71
CA ALA A 227 -14.24 3.42 -5.42
C ALA A 227 -14.13 4.73 -6.19
N THR A 228 -12.92 5.18 -6.49
CA THR A 228 -12.60 6.44 -7.18
C THR A 228 -11.58 6.22 -8.29
N THR A 229 -11.47 7.17 -9.20
CA THR A 229 -10.41 7.15 -10.24
C THR A 229 -9.02 7.26 -9.61
N PHE A 230 -8.89 7.93 -8.46
CA PHE A 230 -7.65 7.97 -7.72
C PHE A 230 -7.23 6.55 -7.30
N VAL A 231 -8.12 5.78 -6.67
CA VAL A 231 -7.81 4.40 -6.26
C VAL A 231 -7.52 3.52 -7.49
N ALA A 232 -8.28 3.68 -8.58
CA ALA A 232 -8.10 2.94 -9.82
C ALA A 232 -6.73 3.16 -10.47
N SER A 233 -6.24 4.40 -10.44
CA SER A 233 -4.92 4.77 -10.99
C SER A 233 -3.78 4.48 -10.00
N PHE A 234 -4.04 4.61 -8.70
CA PHE A 234 -3.01 4.40 -7.68
C PHE A 234 -2.76 2.91 -7.41
N ILE A 235 -3.78 2.05 -7.43
CA ILE A 235 -3.64 0.61 -7.17
C ILE A 235 -3.57 -0.16 -8.49
N GLY A 236 -2.39 -0.67 -8.79
CA GLY A 236 -2.04 -1.42 -10.00
C GLY A 236 -0.86 -0.80 -10.72
N ALA A 237 0.04 -1.64 -11.24
CA ALA A 237 1.20 -1.25 -12.03
C ALA A 237 1.26 -2.12 -13.30
N PRO A 238 1.05 -1.52 -14.47
CA PRO A 238 0.71 -0.10 -14.75
C PRO A 238 -0.66 0.34 -14.22
N PRO A 239 -0.92 1.67 -14.13
CA PRO A 239 -2.20 2.20 -13.69
C PRO A 239 -3.35 1.85 -14.64
N MET A 240 -4.59 1.94 -14.16
CA MET A 240 -5.79 1.78 -14.99
C MET A 240 -5.85 2.87 -16.06
N ASN A 241 -6.15 2.50 -17.30
CA ASN A 241 -6.43 3.44 -18.36
C ASN A 241 -7.78 4.15 -18.10
N LEU A 242 -7.74 5.44 -17.86
CA LEU A 242 -8.94 6.27 -17.62
C LEU A 242 -9.24 7.12 -18.84
N MET A 243 -10.45 7.02 -19.37
CA MET A 243 -10.85 7.69 -20.62
C MET A 243 -12.18 8.39 -20.45
N PRO A 244 -12.36 9.61 -21.03
CA PRO A 244 -13.66 10.28 -21.05
C PRO A 244 -14.68 9.49 -21.87
N LEU A 245 -15.87 9.27 -21.32
CA LEU A 245 -17.01 8.70 -22.03
C LEU A 245 -17.67 9.67 -23.02
N ARG A 246 -17.19 10.91 -23.11
CA ARG A 246 -17.72 11.93 -24.02
C ARG A 246 -17.29 11.74 -25.49
N SER A 247 -16.31 10.85 -25.76
CA SER A 247 -16.00 10.47 -27.13
C SER A 247 -17.13 9.62 -27.68
N ASP A 248 -17.76 10.07 -28.78
CA ASP A 248 -18.80 9.32 -29.47
C ASP A 248 -18.39 7.89 -29.82
N GLU A 249 -17.08 7.66 -29.98
CA GLU A 249 -16.47 6.38 -30.26
C GLU A 249 -16.69 5.34 -29.13
N ILE A 250 -16.47 5.71 -27.86
CA ILE A 250 -16.62 4.75 -26.73
C ILE A 250 -18.09 4.65 -26.32
N ARG A 251 -18.80 5.77 -26.27
CA ARG A 251 -20.19 5.81 -25.82
C ARG A 251 -21.14 5.03 -26.76
N SER A 252 -20.91 5.13 -28.06
CA SER A 252 -21.70 4.39 -29.06
C SER A 252 -21.51 2.88 -28.97
N GLN A 253 -20.32 2.39 -28.53
CA GLN A 253 -20.03 0.97 -28.36
C GLN A 253 -20.70 0.37 -27.12
N LEU A 254 -20.91 1.17 -26.07
CA LEU A 254 -21.48 0.71 -24.79
C LEU A 254 -23.02 0.64 -24.80
N GLY A 255 -23.68 1.23 -25.81
CA GLY A 255 -25.14 1.33 -25.81
C GLY A 255 -25.68 2.19 -24.67
N GLY A 256 -26.98 2.32 -24.50
CA GLY A 256 -27.61 3.25 -23.55
C GLY A 256 -27.47 2.96 -22.06
N GLY A 257 -26.57 2.06 -21.62
CA GLY A 257 -26.44 1.62 -20.21
C GLY A 257 -25.42 2.34 -19.36
N THR A 258 -24.88 3.50 -19.80
CA THR A 258 -23.79 4.19 -19.08
C THR A 258 -24.27 5.19 -18.00
N GLY A 259 -25.56 5.46 -17.89
CA GLY A 259 -26.14 6.33 -16.88
C GLY A 259 -25.47 7.71 -16.81
N GLU A 260 -25.12 8.13 -15.59
CA GLU A 260 -24.40 9.38 -15.29
C GLU A 260 -22.88 9.27 -15.41
N ALA A 261 -22.36 8.15 -15.93
CA ALA A 261 -20.92 7.95 -16.05
C ALA A 261 -20.29 8.97 -17.00
N GLY A 262 -19.20 9.58 -16.55
CA GLY A 262 -18.38 10.52 -17.33
C GLY A 262 -17.05 9.94 -17.76
N LEU A 263 -16.60 8.85 -17.12
CA LEU A 263 -15.32 8.20 -17.35
C LEU A 263 -15.47 6.68 -17.42
N VAL A 264 -14.66 6.04 -18.27
CA VAL A 264 -14.46 4.60 -18.29
C VAL A 264 -13.01 4.27 -17.93
N GLY A 265 -12.84 3.29 -17.06
CA GLY A 265 -11.54 2.73 -16.69
C GLY A 265 -11.41 1.31 -17.26
N ILE A 266 -10.22 0.98 -17.77
CA ILE A 266 -9.88 -0.35 -18.25
C ILE A 266 -8.47 -0.67 -17.78
N ARG A 267 -8.28 -1.82 -17.13
CA ARG A 267 -6.95 -2.24 -16.72
C ARG A 267 -6.11 -2.67 -17.91
N PRO A 268 -4.79 -2.45 -17.92
CA PRO A 268 -3.91 -2.85 -19.01
C PRO A 268 -4.01 -4.34 -19.39
N GLU A 269 -4.18 -5.21 -18.40
CA GLU A 269 -4.32 -6.66 -18.58
C GLU A 269 -5.70 -7.13 -19.04
N ASP A 270 -6.70 -6.26 -19.00
CA ASP A 270 -8.07 -6.54 -19.46
C ASP A 270 -8.26 -6.21 -20.95
N PHE A 271 -7.22 -5.70 -21.61
CA PHE A 271 -7.19 -5.55 -23.05
C PHE A 271 -6.66 -6.80 -23.75
N GLU A 272 -7.29 -7.13 -24.88
CA GLU A 272 -6.80 -8.11 -25.85
C GLU A 272 -6.56 -7.43 -27.19
N ILE A 273 -5.51 -7.86 -27.93
CA ILE A 273 -5.27 -7.41 -29.29
C ILE A 273 -6.02 -8.35 -30.23
N SER A 274 -7.09 -7.88 -30.86
CA SER A 274 -7.91 -8.67 -31.76
C SER A 274 -8.59 -7.81 -32.80
N ASN A 275 -8.79 -8.38 -33.99
CA ASN A 275 -9.58 -7.77 -35.06
C ASN A 275 -11.07 -8.15 -34.98
N GLU A 276 -11.45 -9.04 -34.08
CA GLU A 276 -12.82 -9.49 -33.90
C GLU A 276 -13.69 -8.39 -33.28
N ALA A 277 -14.95 -8.36 -33.65
CA ALA A 277 -15.92 -7.46 -33.04
C ALA A 277 -16.35 -8.03 -31.68
N ILE A 278 -16.36 -7.16 -30.64
CA ILE A 278 -16.84 -7.52 -29.32
C ILE A 278 -18.20 -6.83 -29.06
N ALA A 279 -19.22 -7.61 -28.73
CA ALA A 279 -20.55 -7.08 -28.44
C ALA A 279 -20.56 -6.44 -27.03
N GLY A 280 -20.94 -5.15 -26.96
CA GLY A 280 -21.11 -4.43 -25.69
C GLY A 280 -19.81 -4.10 -24.93
N GLY A 281 -18.64 -4.39 -25.49
CA GLY A 281 -17.32 -4.02 -24.97
C GLY A 281 -16.80 -2.72 -25.59
N VAL A 282 -15.54 -2.39 -25.30
CA VAL A 282 -14.81 -1.24 -25.87
C VAL A 282 -13.73 -1.74 -26.82
N ALA A 283 -13.67 -1.18 -28.02
CA ALA A 283 -12.62 -1.42 -28.99
C ALA A 283 -11.92 -0.11 -29.35
N LEU A 284 -10.63 -0.06 -29.19
CA LEU A 284 -9.78 1.11 -29.44
C LEU A 284 -8.83 0.84 -30.61
N ALA A 285 -8.83 1.72 -31.60
CA ALA A 285 -7.80 1.73 -32.63
C ALA A 285 -6.59 2.51 -32.13
N LEU A 286 -5.45 1.84 -31.98
CA LEU A 286 -4.22 2.40 -31.44
C LEU A 286 -3.11 2.33 -32.48
N THR A 287 -2.24 3.33 -32.49
CA THR A 287 -0.92 3.26 -33.15
C THR A 287 0.13 3.00 -32.08
N VAL A 288 0.91 1.94 -32.23
CA VAL A 288 1.95 1.57 -31.26
C VAL A 288 3.08 2.60 -31.26
N GLU A 289 3.32 3.25 -30.12
CA GLU A 289 4.37 4.27 -29.96
C GLU A 289 5.62 3.74 -29.25
N ALA A 290 5.41 2.89 -28.24
CA ALA A 290 6.49 2.28 -27.49
C ALA A 290 6.13 0.87 -27.02
N ILE A 291 7.15 0.07 -26.75
CA ILE A 291 7.01 -1.31 -26.27
C ILE A 291 8.07 -1.58 -25.20
N GLU A 292 7.61 -2.06 -24.05
CA GLU A 292 8.48 -2.55 -22.98
C GLU A 292 8.29 -4.06 -22.79
N ARG A 293 9.38 -4.83 -22.94
CA ARG A 293 9.39 -6.27 -22.73
C ARG A 293 10.01 -6.60 -21.38
N VAL A 294 9.21 -7.11 -20.45
CA VAL A 294 9.63 -7.37 -19.07
C VAL A 294 9.59 -8.88 -18.77
N GLY A 295 10.30 -9.65 -19.59
CA GLY A 295 10.38 -11.10 -19.43
C GLY A 295 9.07 -11.82 -19.81
N ALA A 296 8.22 -12.13 -18.84
CA ALA A 296 6.99 -12.88 -19.08
C ALA A 296 5.85 -12.03 -19.68
N GLU A 297 6.00 -10.72 -19.75
CA GLU A 297 4.96 -9.77 -20.14
C GLU A 297 5.52 -8.68 -21.04
N THR A 298 4.65 -8.12 -21.86
CA THR A 298 4.96 -6.97 -22.71
C THR A 298 3.93 -5.88 -22.50
N PHE A 299 4.39 -4.65 -22.26
CA PHE A 299 3.57 -3.44 -22.21
C PHE A 299 3.67 -2.72 -23.56
N ILE A 300 2.53 -2.41 -24.12
CA ILE A 300 2.38 -1.68 -25.38
C ILE A 300 1.75 -0.34 -25.06
N TYR A 301 2.44 0.72 -25.43
CA TYR A 301 1.95 2.10 -25.30
C TYR A 301 1.41 2.52 -26.67
N GLY A 302 0.12 2.81 -26.73
CA GLY A 302 -0.54 3.11 -27.99
C GLY A 302 -1.29 4.44 -27.94
N ALA A 303 -1.09 5.27 -28.98
CA ALA A 303 -1.83 6.51 -29.17
C ALA A 303 -3.14 6.27 -29.91
N ARG A 304 -4.21 6.93 -29.48
CA ARG A 304 -5.51 6.96 -30.18
C ARG A 304 -5.49 8.01 -31.28
N LYS A 305 -6.07 7.71 -32.43
CA LYS A 305 -6.13 8.61 -33.60
C LYS A 305 -6.85 9.95 -33.33
N ASN A 306 -7.81 9.96 -32.41
CA ASN A 306 -8.58 11.14 -32.01
C ASN A 306 -8.36 11.44 -30.53
N GLY A 307 -7.12 11.32 -30.05
CA GLY A 307 -6.75 11.37 -28.65
C GLY A 307 -7.31 12.59 -27.90
N GLY A 308 -8.44 12.39 -27.22
CA GLY A 308 -8.77 13.20 -26.07
C GLY A 308 -7.70 12.94 -24.99
N GLN A 309 -7.22 13.99 -24.33
CA GLN A 309 -6.27 13.87 -23.23
C GLN A 309 -6.70 12.76 -22.29
N ALA A 310 -5.85 11.75 -22.07
CA ALA A 310 -5.98 10.90 -20.91
C ALA A 310 -6.03 11.84 -19.70
N ILE A 311 -6.94 11.58 -18.77
CA ILE A 311 -6.99 12.35 -17.53
C ILE A 311 -5.71 12.01 -16.81
N ALA A 312 -4.82 12.97 -16.72
CA ALA A 312 -3.53 12.83 -16.07
C ALA A 312 -3.77 12.32 -14.63
N GLY A 313 -3.27 11.14 -14.32
CA GLY A 313 -2.75 10.83 -13.01
C GLY A 313 -1.67 11.85 -12.66
N ASN A 314 -1.14 11.81 -11.45
CA ASN A 314 -0.19 12.79 -10.90
C ASN A 314 0.91 13.24 -11.89
N PRO A 315 1.44 14.47 -11.76
CA PRO A 315 2.54 14.97 -12.59
C PRO A 315 3.74 14.03 -12.54
N GLY A 316 4.08 13.41 -13.66
CA GLY A 316 5.18 12.44 -13.81
C GLY A 316 4.75 11.08 -14.34
N GLU A 317 3.45 10.81 -14.48
CA GLU A 317 2.89 9.63 -15.09
C GLU A 317 2.54 9.91 -16.56
N LEU A 318 2.75 8.92 -17.39
CA LEU A 318 2.53 8.75 -18.85
C LEU A 318 2.06 9.96 -19.67
N PRO A 319 2.58 10.15 -20.90
CA PRO A 319 2.13 11.21 -21.79
C PRO A 319 0.62 11.19 -21.99
N PRO A 320 -0.03 12.36 -22.06
CA PRO A 320 -1.47 12.45 -22.28
C PRO A 320 -1.86 11.82 -23.63
N GLY A 321 -2.76 10.86 -23.59
CA GLY A 321 -3.30 10.23 -24.81
C GLY A 321 -2.95 8.75 -24.98
N ASP A 322 -2.00 8.23 -24.21
CA ASP A 322 -1.54 6.86 -24.36
C ASP A 322 -2.47 5.87 -23.63
N VAL A 323 -2.74 4.76 -24.29
CA VAL A 323 -3.38 3.58 -23.73
C VAL A 323 -2.31 2.53 -23.52
N ILE A 324 -2.25 1.97 -22.32
CA ILE A 324 -1.36 0.87 -22.01
C ILE A 324 -2.13 -0.44 -22.17
N VAL A 325 -1.56 -1.33 -22.97
CA VAL A 325 -2.05 -2.70 -23.12
C VAL A 325 -0.98 -3.64 -22.59
N ARG A 326 -1.35 -4.55 -21.71
CA ARG A 326 -0.45 -5.58 -21.17
C ARG A 326 -0.82 -6.92 -21.79
N ILE A 327 0.15 -7.55 -22.44
CA ILE A 327 -0.02 -8.87 -23.05
C ILE A 327 0.98 -9.86 -22.46
N PRO A 328 0.63 -11.16 -22.38
CA PRO A 328 1.55 -12.20 -21.96
C PRO A 328 2.61 -12.45 -23.05
N GLY A 329 3.81 -12.82 -22.62
CA GLY A 329 4.93 -13.19 -23.50
C GLY A 329 5.69 -11.99 -24.05
N VAL A 330 6.54 -12.27 -25.05
CA VAL A 330 7.48 -11.32 -25.64
C VAL A 330 7.14 -10.92 -27.07
N VAL A 331 6.14 -11.58 -27.67
CA VAL A 331 5.69 -11.27 -29.05
C VAL A 331 4.77 -10.06 -28.98
N ALA A 332 5.14 -9.01 -29.70
CA ALA A 332 4.38 -7.77 -29.73
C ALA A 332 4.33 -7.22 -31.17
N PRO A 333 3.33 -6.40 -31.53
CA PRO A 333 3.28 -5.66 -32.77
C PRO A 333 4.51 -4.72 -32.89
N ALA A 334 4.79 -4.27 -34.11
CA ALA A 334 5.90 -3.33 -34.35
C ALA A 334 5.53 -1.89 -33.94
N ILE A 335 6.54 -1.09 -33.61
CA ILE A 335 6.34 0.37 -33.41
C ILE A 335 5.84 0.98 -34.74
N GLY A 336 4.82 1.83 -34.66
CA GLY A 336 4.11 2.42 -35.79
C GLY A 336 2.98 1.53 -36.35
N GLU A 337 2.88 0.28 -35.93
CA GLU A 337 1.81 -0.61 -36.35
C GLU A 337 0.46 -0.15 -35.77
N ARG A 338 -0.61 -0.33 -36.51
CA ARG A 338 -1.97 -0.11 -36.06
C ARG A 338 -2.53 -1.39 -35.47
N ILE A 339 -2.95 -1.32 -34.24
CA ILE A 339 -3.59 -2.43 -33.52
C ILE A 339 -4.99 -2.05 -33.10
N ARG A 340 -5.81 -3.06 -32.85
CA ARG A 340 -7.10 -2.90 -32.24
C ARG A 340 -7.06 -3.59 -30.87
N ALA A 341 -7.17 -2.80 -29.80
CA ALA A 341 -7.27 -3.26 -28.42
C ALA A 341 -8.74 -3.34 -28.04
N ILE A 342 -9.19 -4.50 -27.59
CA ILE A 342 -10.57 -4.76 -27.19
C ILE A 342 -10.64 -5.10 -25.72
N ALA A 343 -11.70 -4.65 -25.04
CA ALA A 343 -11.98 -5.00 -23.64
C ALA A 343 -13.47 -5.36 -23.50
N PRO A 344 -13.79 -6.53 -22.90
CA PRO A 344 -15.16 -6.97 -22.71
C PRO A 344 -15.88 -6.12 -21.65
N ARG A 345 -17.23 -6.11 -21.70
CA ARG A 345 -18.06 -5.25 -20.86
C ARG A 345 -17.86 -5.47 -19.35
N ASP A 346 -17.70 -6.69 -18.93
CA ASP A 346 -17.50 -7.10 -17.53
C ASP A 346 -16.15 -6.65 -16.94
N LYS A 347 -15.23 -6.18 -17.80
CA LYS A 347 -13.92 -5.63 -17.43
C LYS A 347 -13.88 -4.11 -17.38
N LEU A 348 -14.99 -3.46 -17.66
CA LEU A 348 -15.08 -2.01 -17.67
C LEU A 348 -15.41 -1.49 -16.27
N HIS A 349 -14.79 -0.38 -15.91
CA HIS A 349 -15.07 0.36 -14.69
C HIS A 349 -15.65 1.72 -15.08
N LEU A 350 -16.84 2.04 -14.60
CA LEU A 350 -17.44 3.34 -14.84
C LEU A 350 -17.28 4.25 -13.61
N PHE A 351 -17.02 5.54 -13.87
CA PHE A 351 -16.91 6.55 -12.83
C PHE A 351 -17.71 7.79 -13.18
N SER A 352 -18.12 8.53 -12.15
CA SER A 352 -18.68 9.86 -12.29
C SER A 352 -17.73 10.79 -13.04
N ALA A 353 -18.25 11.89 -13.60
CA ALA A 353 -17.45 12.82 -14.40
C ALA A 353 -16.30 13.50 -13.58
N ASP A 354 -16.47 13.62 -12.26
CA ASP A 354 -15.47 14.14 -11.33
C ASP A 354 -14.51 13.05 -10.79
N GLY A 355 -14.71 11.80 -11.19
CA GLY A 355 -13.89 10.65 -10.79
C GLY A 355 -14.04 10.21 -9.33
N ARG A 356 -14.96 10.81 -8.58
CA ARG A 356 -15.09 10.57 -7.13
C ARG A 356 -15.96 9.39 -6.77
N LYS A 357 -16.71 8.86 -7.71
CA LYS A 357 -17.64 7.76 -7.43
C LYS A 357 -17.61 6.73 -8.56
N ARG A 358 -17.49 5.46 -8.20
CA ARG A 358 -17.73 4.32 -9.09
C ARG A 358 -19.24 4.23 -9.39
N ILE A 359 -19.57 3.93 -10.64
CA ILE A 359 -20.93 3.67 -11.12
C ILE A 359 -21.00 2.20 -11.52
N GLU A 360 -21.99 1.48 -11.07
CA GLU A 360 -22.20 0.08 -11.47
C GLU A 360 -22.78 0.02 -12.89
N LEU A 361 -22.34 -0.99 -13.66
CA LEU A 361 -22.75 -1.27 -15.04
C LEU A 361 -24.05 -2.06 -15.10
#